data_a6eeb89fa17c8a1ecce56ff336ff85f7
#
_entry.id   a6eeb89fa17c8a1ecce56ff336ff85f7
#
_cell.length_a   1.000
_cell.length_b   1.000
_cell.length_c   1.000
_cell.angle_alpha   90.00
_cell.angle_beta   90.00
_cell.angle_gamma   90.00
#
_symmetry.space_group_name_H-M   'P 1'
#
loop_
_entity.id
_entity.type
_entity.pdbx_description
1 polymer ?
#
loop_
_entity_poly.entity_id
_entity_poly.type
_entity_poly.pdbx_seq_one_letter_code
_entity_poly.pdbx_strand_id
1 'polypeptide(L)'
;TEEMFTSLPGVETAMHIAKQYKIVSRESHRENTVIDIGGIKLGGNQIQIIAGPCSVETQEQMDLSAKYVAEAGCRLMRGGAFKPRTSPYAFQGKGVEGLKMFRQAADRYKLPIVTELMDVRQIDAFMEYDVDVIQIGTRNMQNFDLLKEVGRINKPVILKRGMSAT
;
A
#
# COMPACT_ATOMS: atom_id res chain seq x y z
N THR A 1 -35.23 -14.16 13.29
CA THR A 1 -34.92 -15.01 12.12
C THR A 1 -34.59 -14.13 10.95
N GLU A 2 -33.80 -14.60 9.97
CA GLU A 2 -33.45 -13.86 8.75
C GLU A 2 -34.70 -13.38 8.02
N GLU A 3 -35.75 -14.21 7.96
CA GLU A 3 -37.05 -13.88 7.36
C GLU A 3 -37.70 -12.64 7.97
N MET A 4 -37.55 -12.43 9.28
CA MET A 4 -38.11 -11.26 9.96
C MET A 4 -37.40 -9.94 9.52
N PHE A 5 -36.12 -9.99 9.21
CA PHE A 5 -35.40 -8.83 8.72
C PHE A 5 -35.62 -8.57 7.24
N THR A 6 -35.72 -9.63 6.42
CA THR A 6 -35.98 -9.48 4.98
C THR A 6 -37.40 -9.01 4.69
N SER A 7 -38.34 -9.14 5.64
CA SER A 7 -39.70 -8.60 5.50
C SER A 7 -39.80 -7.08 5.74
N LEU A 8 -38.75 -6.42 6.20
CA LEU A 8 -38.74 -4.98 6.45
C LEU A 8 -38.58 -4.19 5.14
N PRO A 9 -39.31 -3.09 4.95
CA PRO A 9 -39.16 -2.24 3.77
C PRO A 9 -37.72 -1.73 3.62
N GLY A 10 -37.15 -1.86 2.42
CA GLY A 10 -35.79 -1.41 2.11
C GLY A 10 -34.69 -2.42 2.46
N VAL A 11 -35.03 -3.60 2.99
CA VAL A 11 -34.08 -4.69 3.23
C VAL A 11 -34.12 -5.66 2.04
N GLU A 12 -33.06 -5.72 1.28
CA GLU A 12 -32.93 -6.62 0.13
C GLU A 12 -32.54 -8.04 0.56
N THR A 13 -31.65 -8.14 1.56
CA THR A 13 -31.19 -9.43 2.08
C THR A 13 -30.74 -9.32 3.54
N ALA A 14 -30.87 -10.39 4.29
CA ALA A 14 -30.32 -10.54 5.63
C ALA A 14 -29.54 -11.85 5.72
N MET A 15 -28.35 -11.82 6.33
CA MET A 15 -27.54 -13.00 6.53
C MET A 15 -26.87 -13.00 7.89
N HIS A 16 -26.73 -14.17 8.51
CA HIS A 16 -26.00 -14.32 9.75
C HIS A 16 -24.50 -14.42 9.48
N ILE A 17 -23.72 -13.43 9.94
CA ILE A 17 -22.26 -13.42 9.79
C ILE A 17 -21.62 -13.95 11.08
N ALA A 18 -21.09 -15.16 11.03
CA ALA A 18 -20.45 -15.82 12.17
C ALA A 18 -18.97 -15.45 12.35
N LYS A 19 -18.30 -15.00 11.27
CA LYS A 19 -16.86 -14.67 11.29
C LYS A 19 -16.58 -13.33 11.94
N GLN A 20 -15.50 -13.23 12.72
CA GLN A 20 -15.08 -11.97 13.36
C GLN A 20 -14.66 -10.89 12.35
N TYR A 21 -14.08 -11.27 11.19
CA TYR A 21 -13.62 -10.36 10.12
C TYR A 21 -14.73 -10.10 9.08
N LYS A 22 -15.88 -9.63 9.53
CA LYS A 22 -17.09 -9.45 8.71
C LYS A 22 -16.86 -8.58 7.46
N ILE A 23 -16.25 -7.40 7.64
CA ILE A 23 -16.12 -6.38 6.58
C ILE A 23 -15.28 -6.86 5.39
N VAL A 24 -14.26 -7.69 5.64
CA VAL A 24 -13.32 -8.16 4.60
C VAL A 24 -13.62 -9.57 4.10
N SER A 25 -14.70 -10.20 4.60
CA SER A 25 -15.05 -11.55 4.18
C SER A 25 -15.80 -11.54 2.85
N ARG A 26 -15.63 -12.61 2.06
CA ARG A 26 -16.39 -12.81 0.81
C ARG A 26 -17.90 -12.97 1.05
N GLU A 27 -18.31 -13.22 2.26
CA GLU A 27 -19.73 -13.29 2.62
C GLU A 27 -20.39 -11.91 2.56
N SER A 28 -19.66 -10.87 3.00
CA SER A 28 -20.16 -9.48 2.99
C SER A 28 -19.75 -8.70 1.74
N HIS A 29 -18.67 -9.10 1.07
CA HIS A 29 -18.17 -8.44 -0.14
C HIS A 29 -17.79 -9.49 -1.19
N ARG A 30 -18.74 -9.84 -2.06
CA ARG A 30 -18.59 -10.94 -3.03
C ARG A 30 -17.69 -10.59 -4.20
N GLU A 31 -17.68 -9.34 -4.60
CA GLU A 31 -16.91 -8.86 -5.76
C GLU A 31 -15.44 -8.59 -5.39
N ASN A 32 -14.59 -8.58 -6.42
CA ASN A 32 -13.19 -8.18 -6.23
C ASN A 32 -13.10 -6.68 -6.03
N THR A 33 -12.35 -6.27 -5.02
CA THR A 33 -12.03 -4.86 -4.83
C THR A 33 -11.07 -4.38 -5.93
N VAL A 34 -11.44 -3.31 -6.61
CA VAL A 34 -10.58 -2.63 -7.57
C VAL A 34 -10.25 -1.24 -7.04
N ILE A 35 -8.96 -0.96 -6.89
CA ILE A 35 -8.46 0.32 -6.41
C ILE A 35 -7.92 1.11 -7.60
N ASP A 36 -8.34 2.37 -7.73
CA ASP A 36 -7.84 3.29 -8.74
C ASP A 36 -6.73 4.17 -8.15
N ILE A 37 -5.57 4.19 -8.82
CA ILE A 37 -4.43 5.02 -8.44
C ILE A 37 -4.09 5.87 -9.66
N GLY A 38 -4.68 7.06 -9.75
CA GLY A 38 -4.43 7.97 -10.87
C GLY A 38 -4.73 7.36 -12.25
N GLY A 39 -5.82 6.60 -12.37
CA GLY A 39 -6.22 5.89 -13.59
C GLY A 39 -5.54 4.52 -13.79
N ILE A 40 -4.82 4.02 -12.78
CA ILE A 40 -4.24 2.68 -12.77
C ILE A 40 -5.08 1.80 -11.85
N LYS A 41 -5.74 0.79 -12.42
CA LYS A 41 -6.61 -0.11 -11.66
C LYS A 41 -5.83 -1.30 -11.12
N LEU A 42 -5.78 -1.45 -9.79
CA LEU A 42 -5.25 -2.62 -9.09
C LEU A 42 -6.40 -3.53 -8.64
N GLY A 43 -6.27 -4.83 -8.81
CA GLY A 43 -7.29 -5.83 -8.45
C GLY A 43 -8.29 -6.15 -9.55
N GLY A 44 -8.16 -5.54 -10.73
CA GLY A 44 -8.93 -5.87 -11.93
C GLY A 44 -8.35 -7.07 -12.70
N ASN A 45 -8.73 -7.18 -13.97
CA ASN A 45 -8.30 -8.29 -14.84
C ASN A 45 -6.88 -8.13 -15.44
N GLN A 46 -6.25 -6.97 -15.22
CA GLN A 46 -4.90 -6.69 -15.72
C GLN A 46 -3.88 -6.81 -14.60
N ILE A 47 -2.78 -7.49 -14.88
CA ILE A 47 -1.62 -7.53 -13.99
C ILE A 47 -0.92 -6.17 -14.06
N GLN A 48 -0.71 -5.55 -12.89
CA GLN A 48 0.07 -4.34 -12.76
C GLN A 48 1.45 -4.66 -12.18
N ILE A 49 2.49 -4.13 -12.81
CA ILE A 49 3.87 -4.29 -12.36
C ILE A 49 4.27 -3.03 -11.59
N ILE A 50 4.77 -3.24 -10.37
CA ILE A 50 5.34 -2.19 -9.53
C ILE A 50 6.86 -2.40 -9.52
N ALA A 51 7.59 -1.63 -10.33
CA ALA A 51 9.02 -1.80 -10.53
C ALA A 51 9.83 -0.71 -9.79
N GLY A 52 11.10 -0.98 -9.53
CA GLY A 52 12.00 -0.01 -8.90
C GLY A 52 13.04 -0.65 -7.99
N PRO A 53 13.97 0.15 -7.44
CA PRO A 53 15.07 -0.33 -6.63
C PRO A 53 14.59 -0.84 -5.26
N CYS A 54 15.38 -1.72 -4.64
CA CYS A 54 15.11 -2.16 -3.27
C CYS A 54 15.23 -1.00 -2.27
N SER A 55 16.19 -0.12 -2.47
CA SER A 55 16.53 0.98 -1.57
C SER A 55 16.69 2.28 -2.34
N VAL A 56 16.27 3.38 -1.74
CA VAL A 56 16.57 4.75 -2.21
C VAL A 56 17.90 5.17 -1.60
N GLU A 57 18.90 5.43 -2.45
CA GLU A 57 20.27 5.70 -1.99
C GLU A 57 20.81 7.05 -2.47
N THR A 58 20.67 7.37 -3.76
CA THR A 58 21.06 8.66 -4.35
C THR A 58 20.02 9.18 -5.31
N GLN A 59 20.07 10.50 -5.60
CA GLN A 59 19.16 11.10 -6.57
C GLN A 59 19.39 10.54 -7.97
N GLU A 60 20.67 10.36 -8.38
CA GLU A 60 21.04 9.83 -9.70
C GLU A 60 20.49 8.41 -9.88
N GLN A 61 20.62 7.56 -8.86
CA GLN A 61 20.04 6.21 -8.87
C GLN A 61 18.54 6.25 -9.08
N MET A 62 17.84 7.15 -8.38
CA MET A 62 16.39 7.26 -8.47
C MET A 62 15.95 7.81 -9.82
N ASP A 63 16.64 8.82 -10.36
CA ASP A 63 16.35 9.40 -11.66
C ASP A 63 16.52 8.36 -12.78
N LEU A 64 17.59 7.58 -12.73
CA LEU A 64 17.86 6.52 -13.69
C LEU A 64 16.83 5.38 -13.55
N SER A 65 16.49 5.02 -12.33
CA SER A 65 15.48 3.99 -12.06
C SER A 65 14.10 4.40 -12.56
N ALA A 66 13.68 5.65 -12.32
CA ALA A 66 12.40 6.17 -12.79
C ALA A 66 12.32 6.18 -14.33
N LYS A 67 13.41 6.57 -14.98
CA LYS A 67 13.54 6.51 -16.44
C LYS A 67 13.31 5.08 -16.95
N TYR A 68 14.03 4.10 -16.44
CA TYR A 68 13.91 2.72 -16.90
C TYR A 68 12.55 2.10 -16.58
N VAL A 69 11.95 2.42 -15.43
CA VAL A 69 10.60 1.99 -15.07
C VAL A 69 9.59 2.51 -16.09
N ALA A 70 9.69 3.79 -16.47
CA ALA A 70 8.81 4.39 -17.46
C ALA A 70 9.03 3.82 -18.87
N GLU A 71 10.29 3.68 -19.31
CA GLU A 71 10.66 3.12 -20.62
C GLU A 71 10.22 1.66 -20.76
N ALA A 72 10.22 0.88 -19.67
CA ALA A 72 9.69 -0.49 -19.62
C ALA A 72 8.16 -0.55 -19.67
N GLY A 73 7.46 0.58 -19.70
CA GLY A 73 5.99 0.64 -19.71
C GLY A 73 5.35 0.36 -18.35
N CYS A 74 6.12 0.30 -17.26
CA CYS A 74 5.58 0.18 -15.92
C CYS A 74 4.95 1.52 -15.50
N ARG A 75 3.79 1.45 -14.87
CA ARG A 75 3.00 2.63 -14.50
C ARG A 75 3.08 2.98 -13.01
N LEU A 76 3.71 2.14 -12.22
CA LEU A 76 3.89 2.30 -10.76
C LEU A 76 5.35 2.05 -10.41
N MET A 77 5.90 2.89 -9.54
CA MET A 77 7.30 2.77 -9.11
C MET A 77 7.38 2.45 -7.61
N ARG A 78 8.27 1.51 -7.24
CA ARG A 78 8.57 1.22 -5.84
C ARG A 78 9.97 1.65 -5.46
N GLY A 79 10.19 1.97 -4.18
CA GLY A 79 11.48 2.24 -3.60
C GLY A 79 11.39 2.23 -2.07
N GLY A 80 12.41 1.74 -1.39
CA GLY A 80 12.45 1.73 0.08
C GLY A 80 13.23 2.92 0.63
N ALA A 81 12.56 3.96 1.10
CA ALA A 81 13.18 5.10 1.77
C ALA A 81 13.57 4.77 3.22
N PHE A 82 12.76 3.97 3.89
CA PHE A 82 13.02 3.39 5.20
C PHE A 82 13.28 1.89 5.03
N LYS A 83 14.26 1.34 5.76
CA LYS A 83 14.68 -0.06 5.60
C LYS A 83 14.58 -0.82 6.91
N PRO A 84 13.64 -1.81 7.00
CA PRO A 84 13.60 -2.71 8.14
C PRO A 84 14.84 -3.61 8.12
N ARG A 85 15.66 -3.54 9.17
CA ARG A 85 16.88 -4.33 9.30
C ARG A 85 16.84 -5.16 10.57
N THR A 86 17.67 -6.19 10.61
CA THR A 86 17.84 -7.06 11.78
C THR A 86 18.88 -6.53 12.75
N SER A 87 19.64 -5.50 12.35
CA SER A 87 20.65 -4.86 13.17
C SER A 87 20.51 -3.34 13.09
N PRO A 88 20.62 -2.62 14.21
CA PRO A 88 20.58 -1.15 14.23
C PRO A 88 21.82 -0.51 13.57
N TYR A 89 22.89 -1.28 13.38
CA TYR A 89 24.12 -0.82 12.71
C TYR A 89 24.05 -0.96 11.18
N ALA A 90 23.07 -1.65 10.65
CA ALA A 90 22.85 -1.75 9.20
C ALA A 90 22.23 -0.46 8.65
N PHE A 91 22.38 -0.23 7.36
CA PHE A 91 21.78 0.92 6.68
C PHE A 91 20.25 0.94 6.86
N GLN A 92 19.75 1.98 7.52
CA GLN A 92 18.33 2.14 7.88
C GLN A 92 17.49 2.80 6.78
N GLY A 93 18.09 3.14 5.63
CA GLY A 93 17.47 3.94 4.58
C GLY A 93 17.83 5.42 4.70
N LYS A 94 17.46 6.20 3.70
CA LYS A 94 17.64 7.66 3.68
C LYS A 94 16.52 8.42 4.40
N GLY A 95 15.49 7.70 4.87
CA GLY A 95 14.39 8.32 5.61
C GLY A 95 13.62 9.35 4.77
N VAL A 96 13.33 10.49 5.39
CA VAL A 96 12.57 11.59 4.75
C VAL A 96 13.29 12.14 3.52
N GLU A 97 14.63 12.26 3.56
CA GLU A 97 15.42 12.66 2.40
C GLU A 97 15.22 11.68 1.24
N GLY A 98 15.16 10.38 1.54
CA GLY A 98 14.85 9.35 0.54
C GLY A 98 13.46 9.49 -0.06
N LEU A 99 12.44 9.84 0.73
CA LEU A 99 11.10 10.13 0.20
C LEU A 99 11.12 11.30 -0.77
N LYS A 100 11.84 12.39 -0.43
CA LYS A 100 12.01 13.55 -1.30
C LYS A 100 12.65 13.18 -2.64
N MET A 101 13.78 12.47 -2.59
CA MET A 101 14.48 12.00 -3.80
C MET A 101 13.56 11.14 -4.68
N PHE A 102 12.82 10.23 -4.04
CA PHE A 102 11.93 9.32 -4.73
C PHE A 102 10.78 10.08 -5.42
N ARG A 103 10.11 10.99 -4.70
CA ARG A 103 9.03 11.79 -5.26
C ARG A 103 9.51 12.62 -6.44
N GLN A 104 10.64 13.32 -6.31
CA GLN A 104 11.21 14.14 -7.38
C GLN A 104 11.54 13.33 -8.64
N ALA A 105 12.10 12.13 -8.51
CA ALA A 105 12.40 11.27 -9.63
C ALA A 105 11.13 10.75 -10.32
N ALA A 106 10.16 10.29 -9.54
CA ALA A 106 8.91 9.73 -10.04
C ALA A 106 8.04 10.77 -10.76
N ASP A 107 8.00 12.02 -10.26
CA ASP A 107 7.21 13.10 -10.84
C ASP A 107 7.60 13.43 -12.28
N ARG A 108 8.90 13.32 -12.62
CA ARG A 108 9.40 13.54 -13.98
C ARG A 108 8.74 12.63 -15.01
N TYR A 109 8.31 11.46 -14.58
CA TYR A 109 7.68 10.44 -15.42
C TYR A 109 6.22 10.18 -15.05
N LYS A 110 5.64 10.99 -14.16
CA LYS A 110 4.25 10.86 -13.67
C LYS A 110 3.96 9.47 -13.11
N LEU A 111 4.91 8.89 -12.38
CA LEU A 111 4.79 7.58 -11.78
C LEU A 111 4.27 7.70 -10.35
N PRO A 112 3.11 7.13 -10.01
CA PRO A 112 2.72 6.95 -8.62
C PRO A 112 3.75 6.09 -7.88
N ILE A 113 4.01 6.45 -6.61
CA ILE A 113 5.04 5.80 -5.80
C ILE A 113 4.47 4.88 -4.73
N VAL A 114 5.16 3.76 -4.55
CA VAL A 114 4.88 2.75 -3.53
C VAL A 114 6.09 2.63 -2.61
N THR A 115 5.93 2.88 -1.31
CA THR A 115 7.03 2.74 -0.35
C THR A 115 6.55 2.21 0.99
N GLU A 116 7.47 1.59 1.75
CA GLU A 116 7.16 0.95 3.02
C GLU A 116 7.15 1.96 4.16
N LEU A 117 6.02 2.00 4.88
CA LEU A 117 5.84 2.68 6.16
C LEU A 117 6.14 1.70 7.29
N MET A 118 7.03 2.05 8.21
CA MET A 118 7.45 1.17 9.29
C MET A 118 6.96 1.61 10.67
N ASP A 119 6.68 2.91 10.83
CA ASP A 119 6.37 3.51 12.12
C ASP A 119 5.36 4.66 11.95
N VAL A 120 4.45 4.81 12.91
CA VAL A 120 3.41 5.88 12.89
C VAL A 120 4.01 7.29 12.79
N ARG A 121 5.21 7.51 13.34
CA ARG A 121 5.93 8.80 13.29
C ARG A 121 6.34 9.22 11.88
N GLN A 122 6.28 8.31 10.92
CA GLN A 122 6.62 8.57 9.51
C GLN A 122 5.42 9.05 8.69
N ILE A 123 4.20 8.97 9.24
CA ILE A 123 2.95 9.26 8.52
C ILE A 123 2.96 10.68 7.94
N ASP A 124 3.33 11.67 8.74
CA ASP A 124 3.34 13.07 8.29
C ASP A 124 4.25 13.27 7.07
N ALA A 125 5.43 12.66 7.07
CA ALA A 125 6.33 12.69 5.92
C ALA A 125 5.75 11.98 4.69
N PHE A 126 5.03 10.86 4.88
CA PHE A 126 4.36 10.18 3.78
C PHE A 126 3.26 11.03 3.15
N MET A 127 2.57 11.81 3.95
CA MET A 127 1.54 12.74 3.47
C MET A 127 2.18 13.96 2.81
N GLU A 128 3.25 14.52 3.39
CA GLU A 128 4.00 15.67 2.83
C GLU A 128 4.55 15.38 1.44
N TYR A 129 5.13 14.19 1.23
CA TYR A 129 5.68 13.77 -0.06
C TYR A 129 4.67 13.02 -0.94
N ASP A 130 3.39 13.12 -0.61
CA ASP A 130 2.27 12.54 -1.37
C ASP A 130 2.53 11.10 -1.84
N VAL A 131 2.88 10.21 -0.91
CA VAL A 131 3.02 8.79 -1.22
C VAL A 131 1.68 8.24 -1.69
N ASP A 132 1.64 7.67 -2.89
CA ASP A 132 0.39 7.23 -3.52
C ASP A 132 -0.12 5.92 -2.93
N VAL A 133 0.78 5.01 -2.59
CA VAL A 133 0.45 3.70 -2.00
C VAL A 133 1.37 3.40 -0.83
N ILE A 134 0.79 3.14 0.33
CA ILE A 134 1.52 2.77 1.54
C ILE A 134 1.72 1.25 1.57
N GLN A 135 2.97 0.78 1.62
CA GLN A 135 3.26 -0.62 1.87
C GLN A 135 3.49 -0.85 3.36
N ILE A 136 2.80 -1.83 3.93
CA ILE A 136 3.09 -2.37 5.26
C ILE A 136 3.88 -3.67 5.08
N GLY A 137 5.10 -3.68 5.58
CA GLY A 137 5.99 -4.84 5.47
C GLY A 137 5.54 -6.01 6.33
N THR A 138 6.00 -7.20 5.98
CA THR A 138 5.67 -8.46 6.66
C THR A 138 5.91 -8.43 8.17
N ARG A 139 6.98 -7.75 8.63
CA ARG A 139 7.29 -7.62 10.07
C ARG A 139 6.23 -6.83 10.83
N ASN A 140 5.50 -5.95 10.15
CA ASN A 140 4.47 -5.09 10.73
C ASN A 140 3.04 -5.58 10.47
N MET A 141 2.85 -6.77 9.89
CA MET A 141 1.51 -7.27 9.58
C MET A 141 0.61 -7.46 10.83
N GLN A 142 1.21 -7.58 12.00
CA GLN A 142 0.52 -7.68 13.29
C GLN A 142 0.77 -6.47 14.19
N ASN A 143 1.38 -5.41 13.68
CA ASN A 143 1.51 -4.14 14.38
C ASN A 143 0.17 -3.39 14.29
N PHE A 144 -0.78 -3.79 15.14
CA PHE A 144 -2.14 -3.27 15.06
C PHE A 144 -2.24 -1.78 15.34
N ASP A 145 -1.33 -1.20 16.11
CA ASP A 145 -1.33 0.25 16.34
C ASP A 145 -0.94 0.99 15.06
N LEU A 146 0.09 0.52 14.35
CA LEU A 146 0.44 1.06 13.03
C LEU A 146 -0.71 0.88 12.04
N LEU A 147 -1.33 -0.31 11.99
CA LEU A 147 -2.43 -0.61 11.07
C LEU A 147 -3.66 0.27 11.33
N LYS A 148 -3.99 0.55 12.60
CA LYS A 148 -5.09 1.45 12.97
C LYS A 148 -4.84 2.88 12.49
N GLU A 149 -3.63 3.39 12.67
CA GLU A 149 -3.29 4.75 12.20
C GLU A 149 -3.28 4.83 10.67
N VAL A 150 -2.70 3.84 9.98
CA VAL A 150 -2.74 3.76 8.53
C VAL A 150 -4.17 3.64 7.99
N GLY A 151 -5.04 2.90 8.69
CA GLY A 151 -6.46 2.78 8.35
C GLY A 151 -7.27 4.08 8.45
N ARG A 152 -6.74 5.11 9.13
CA ARG A 152 -7.34 6.45 9.20
C ARG A 152 -6.93 7.35 8.03
N ILE A 153 -5.92 6.93 7.29
CA ILE A 153 -5.39 7.67 6.14
C ILE A 153 -6.15 7.21 4.89
N ASN A 154 -6.66 8.14 4.11
CA ASN A 154 -7.34 7.82 2.85
C ASN A 154 -6.34 7.57 1.71
N LYS A 155 -5.50 6.56 1.85
CA LYS A 155 -4.52 6.12 0.85
C LYS A 155 -4.63 4.60 0.65
N PRO A 156 -4.40 4.11 -0.57
CA PRO A 156 -4.27 2.67 -0.84
C PRO A 156 -3.16 2.03 -0.02
N VAL A 157 -3.40 0.79 0.45
CA VAL A 157 -2.45 0.06 1.28
C VAL A 157 -2.15 -1.32 0.68
N ILE A 158 -0.87 -1.64 0.60
CA ILE A 158 -0.39 -3.00 0.32
C ILE A 158 0.05 -3.62 1.66
N LEU A 159 -0.74 -4.54 2.18
CA LEU A 159 -0.39 -5.30 3.38
C LEU A 159 0.30 -6.61 2.98
N LYS A 160 1.58 -6.74 3.30
CA LYS A 160 2.36 -7.95 3.04
C LYS A 160 2.12 -8.97 4.14
N ARG A 161 1.63 -10.14 3.74
CA ARG A 161 1.41 -11.28 4.63
C ARG A 161 2.73 -11.97 5.00
N GLY A 162 2.83 -12.49 6.22
CA GLY A 162 3.95 -13.33 6.66
C GLY A 162 4.04 -14.63 5.86
N MET A 163 5.26 -15.20 5.75
CA MET A 163 5.49 -16.43 4.97
C MET A 163 4.73 -17.64 5.52
N SER A 164 4.52 -17.68 6.83
CA SER A 164 3.79 -18.75 7.51
C SER A 164 2.39 -18.34 7.97
N ALA A 165 1.89 -17.20 7.50
CA ALA A 165 0.53 -16.74 7.83
C ALA A 165 -0.50 -17.38 6.89
N THR A 166 -1.66 -17.73 7.44
CA THR A 166 -2.83 -18.25 6.72
C THR A 166 -3.72 -17.13 6.20
#